data_b4af1463e2503f9ea17f50b3a31ae247
#
_entry.id   b4af1463e2503f9ea17f50b3a31ae247
#
_cell.length_a   1.000
_cell.length_b   1.000
_cell.length_c   1.000
_cell.angle_alpha   90.00
_cell.angle_beta   90.00
_cell.angle_gamma   90.00
#
_symmetry.space_group_name_H-M   'P 1'
#
loop_
_entity.id
_entity.type
_entity.pdbx_description
1 polymer ?
#
loop_
_entity_poly.entity_id
_entity_poly.type
_entity_poly.pdbx_seq_one_letter_code
_entity_poly.pdbx_strand_id
1 'polypeptide(L)'
;TLKVQKKVINCTGTLLHTNLGRAQTDIDFNGESTNVEYDIFNNRRGKRNEFLSESMNLLLGSDDVCFVNNNASSLFITLKTLKNIYGKKSVIISRGEIIEIGGSYRLPEIIQETDLKMVEIGTTNKTKITDYEKALKENEDSLILKVHRSNFSIDGFVEEVNLKDLKSLTESQNSILIHDLGSGLVASKKFLEKENIDIFDDEPTVQESLRQGADLVMFSGDKLFGSLQSGIIAGDKKMIQSIKESPLFRTYRCSPLTLFELQETTSKYVSKKEIEI
;
A
#
# COMPACT_ATOMS: atom_id res chain seq x y z
N THR A 1 20.99 -31.21 16.76
CA THR A 1 20.32 -31.19 15.41
C THR A 1 20.06 -29.77 15.02
N LEU A 2 20.57 -29.32 13.87
CA LEU A 2 20.27 -28.00 13.33
C LEU A 2 18.77 -27.91 13.03
N LYS A 3 18.13 -26.83 13.55
CA LYS A 3 16.76 -26.50 13.15
C LYS A 3 16.82 -25.78 11.82
N VAL A 4 16.17 -26.32 10.79
CA VAL A 4 16.12 -25.77 9.45
C VAL A 4 14.68 -25.51 9.04
N GLN A 5 14.45 -24.53 8.20
CA GLN A 5 13.16 -24.27 7.58
C GLN A 5 12.76 -25.47 6.70
N LYS A 6 11.52 -25.88 6.77
CA LYS A 6 11.00 -27.05 6.02
C LYS A 6 9.77 -26.66 5.22
N LYS A 7 9.58 -27.36 4.10
CA LYS A 7 8.30 -27.31 3.40
C LYS A 7 7.21 -27.93 4.27
N VAL A 8 6.06 -27.28 4.32
CA VAL A 8 4.87 -27.73 5.06
C VAL A 8 3.64 -27.64 4.15
N ILE A 9 2.62 -28.44 4.47
CA ILE A 9 1.33 -28.37 3.79
C ILE A 9 0.44 -27.45 4.62
N ASN A 10 -0.16 -26.45 3.95
CA ASN A 10 -1.11 -25.55 4.59
C ASN A 10 -2.49 -26.23 4.68
N CYS A 11 -2.87 -26.68 5.85
CA CYS A 11 -4.18 -27.27 6.15
C CYS A 11 -5.00 -26.38 7.10
N THR A 12 -4.70 -25.08 7.19
CA THR A 12 -5.33 -24.17 8.17
C THR A 12 -6.67 -23.62 7.71
N GLY A 13 -7.00 -23.72 6.42
CA GLY A 13 -8.16 -23.03 5.82
C GLY A 13 -7.90 -21.55 5.52
N THR A 14 -6.71 -21.02 5.86
CA THR A 14 -6.34 -19.62 5.60
C THR A 14 -5.32 -19.57 4.47
N LEU A 15 -5.72 -19.03 3.31
CA LEU A 15 -4.87 -18.99 2.11
C LEU A 15 -3.58 -18.19 2.33
N LEU A 16 -3.69 -16.98 2.86
CA LEU A 16 -2.58 -16.06 3.12
C LEU A 16 -2.10 -16.13 4.59
N HIS A 17 -1.80 -17.35 5.06
CA HIS A 17 -1.46 -17.57 6.47
C HIS A 17 -0.10 -16.94 6.81
N THR A 18 -0.08 -15.98 7.75
CA THR A 18 1.11 -15.20 8.13
C THR A 18 2.31 -16.07 8.50
N ASN A 19 2.10 -17.11 9.32
CA ASN A 19 3.19 -17.98 9.80
C ASN A 19 3.69 -18.97 8.73
N LEU A 20 2.98 -19.07 7.60
CA LEU A 20 3.33 -19.97 6.49
C LEU A 20 3.84 -19.22 5.23
N GLY A 21 4.16 -17.93 5.38
CA GLY A 21 4.80 -17.15 4.32
C GLY A 21 3.84 -16.32 3.45
N ARG A 22 2.54 -16.29 3.78
CA ARG A 22 1.49 -15.57 3.04
C ARG A 22 1.34 -16.06 1.60
N ALA A 23 1.39 -15.16 0.58
CA ALA A 23 1.28 -15.55 -0.82
C ALA A 23 2.40 -16.52 -1.22
N GLN A 24 2.03 -17.58 -1.92
CA GLN A 24 2.99 -18.53 -2.48
C GLN A 24 3.28 -18.16 -3.93
N THR A 25 4.55 -18.05 -4.27
CA THR A 25 5.00 -17.71 -5.61
C THR A 25 5.90 -18.82 -6.14
N ASP A 26 5.78 -19.13 -7.42
CA ASP A 26 6.68 -20.03 -8.15
C ASP A 26 7.78 -19.17 -8.80
N ILE A 27 8.86 -18.94 -8.06
CA ILE A 27 9.96 -18.11 -8.55
C ILE A 27 10.86 -18.93 -9.45
N ASP A 28 10.80 -18.67 -10.75
CA ASP A 28 11.73 -19.23 -11.73
C ASP A 28 12.85 -18.21 -12.03
N PHE A 29 13.69 -17.98 -11.04
CA PHE A 29 14.86 -17.11 -11.16
C PHE A 29 16.13 -17.96 -11.20
N ASN A 30 16.69 -18.16 -12.38
CA ASN A 30 17.85 -19.00 -12.61
C ASN A 30 19.20 -18.34 -12.26
N GLY A 31 19.19 -17.24 -11.51
CA GLY A 31 20.39 -16.50 -11.11
C GLY A 31 21.02 -15.69 -12.25
N GLU A 32 20.29 -15.43 -13.31
CA GLU A 32 20.75 -14.62 -14.44
C GLU A 32 20.83 -13.14 -14.10
N SER A 33 21.67 -12.42 -14.83
CA SER A 33 21.73 -10.96 -14.73
C SER A 33 20.50 -10.32 -15.36
N THR A 34 19.90 -9.35 -14.66
CA THR A 34 18.74 -8.60 -15.15
C THR A 34 19.10 -7.13 -15.39
N ASN A 35 18.31 -6.48 -16.21
CA ASN A 35 18.49 -5.06 -16.55
C ASN A 35 17.85 -4.09 -15.53
N VAL A 36 17.85 -4.44 -14.26
CA VAL A 36 17.15 -3.70 -13.18
C VAL A 36 17.55 -2.23 -13.04
N GLU A 37 18.78 -1.87 -13.44
CA GLU A 37 19.29 -0.49 -13.51
C GLU A 37 19.98 -0.21 -14.86
N TYR A 38 19.61 -0.94 -15.91
CA TYR A 38 20.23 -0.79 -17.21
C TYR A 38 19.20 -0.63 -18.32
N ASP A 39 19.27 0.49 -19.04
CA ASP A 39 18.44 0.76 -20.20
C ASP A 39 19.09 0.10 -21.44
N ILE A 40 18.57 -1.07 -21.78
CA ILE A 40 19.08 -1.87 -22.90
C ILE A 40 18.82 -1.21 -24.27
N PHE A 41 17.82 -0.35 -24.38
CA PHE A 41 17.46 0.32 -25.64
C PHE A 41 18.41 1.47 -25.94
N ASN A 42 18.86 2.20 -24.92
CA ASN A 42 19.76 3.33 -25.05
C ASN A 42 21.20 2.99 -24.64
N ASN A 43 21.49 1.74 -24.28
CA ASN A 43 22.82 1.24 -23.87
C ASN A 43 23.48 2.10 -22.79
N ARG A 44 22.74 2.44 -21.74
CA ARG A 44 23.18 3.29 -20.63
C ARG A 44 22.60 2.86 -19.30
N ARG A 45 23.13 3.40 -18.22
CA ARG A 45 22.51 3.23 -16.91
C ARG A 45 21.09 3.82 -16.92
N GLY A 46 20.08 2.96 -16.64
CA GLY A 46 18.68 3.31 -16.51
C GLY A 46 18.32 3.66 -15.07
N LYS A 47 17.08 4.10 -14.89
CA LYS A 47 16.48 4.22 -13.56
C LYS A 47 16.10 2.84 -13.06
N ARG A 48 16.34 2.61 -11.77
CA ARG A 48 15.94 1.36 -11.14
C ARG A 48 14.43 1.18 -11.22
N ASN A 49 13.99 0.00 -11.66
CA ASN A 49 12.59 -0.40 -11.75
C ASN A 49 11.74 0.37 -12.79
N GLU A 50 12.34 0.99 -13.78
CA GLU A 50 11.60 1.80 -14.76
C GLU A 50 10.50 0.98 -15.45
N PHE A 51 10.83 -0.21 -15.97
CA PHE A 51 9.86 -1.09 -16.64
C PHE A 51 8.77 -1.61 -15.71
N LEU A 52 9.13 -1.99 -14.48
CA LEU A 52 8.15 -2.41 -13.48
C LEU A 52 7.21 -1.24 -13.12
N SER A 53 7.75 -0.03 -12.97
CA SER A 53 6.93 1.15 -12.66
C SER A 53 5.93 1.45 -13.78
N GLU A 54 6.32 1.35 -15.04
CA GLU A 54 5.43 1.55 -16.19
C GLU A 54 4.29 0.52 -16.22
N SER A 55 4.62 -0.76 -16.09
CA SER A 55 3.63 -1.85 -16.07
C SER A 55 2.68 -1.74 -14.88
N MET A 56 3.21 -1.38 -13.71
CA MET A 56 2.42 -1.22 -12.48
C MET A 56 1.51 0.02 -12.57
N ASN A 57 1.99 1.14 -13.10
CA ASN A 57 1.16 2.32 -13.31
C ASN A 57 -0.01 2.03 -14.26
N LEU A 58 0.23 1.25 -15.32
CA LEU A 58 -0.82 0.79 -16.22
C LEU A 58 -1.85 -0.09 -15.48
N LEU A 59 -1.38 -1.04 -14.68
CA LEU A 59 -2.26 -1.93 -13.91
C LEU A 59 -3.12 -1.17 -12.89
N LEU A 60 -2.52 -0.22 -12.17
CA LEU A 60 -3.17 0.48 -11.06
C LEU A 60 -3.93 1.74 -11.49
N GLY A 61 -3.64 2.28 -12.69
CA GLY A 61 -4.14 3.60 -13.11
C GLY A 61 -3.55 4.73 -12.27
N SER A 62 -2.30 4.60 -11.81
CA SER A 62 -1.61 5.60 -10.99
C SER A 62 -0.68 6.48 -11.82
N ASP A 63 -0.37 7.69 -11.33
CA ASP A 63 0.57 8.61 -11.98
C ASP A 63 2.02 8.13 -11.87
N ASP A 64 2.39 7.57 -10.72
CA ASP A 64 3.70 6.95 -10.46
C ASP A 64 3.61 5.92 -9.32
N VAL A 65 4.63 5.07 -9.20
CA VAL A 65 4.73 4.01 -8.18
C VAL A 65 6.17 3.85 -7.70
N CYS A 66 6.34 3.46 -6.44
CA CYS A 66 7.63 3.01 -5.92
C CYS A 66 7.49 1.77 -5.03
N PHE A 67 8.61 1.07 -4.84
CA PHE A 67 8.67 -0.24 -4.19
C PHE A 67 9.69 -0.22 -3.06
N VAL A 68 9.26 -0.69 -1.90
CA VAL A 68 10.07 -0.87 -0.69
C VAL A 68 9.90 -2.28 -0.15
N ASN A 69 10.70 -2.67 0.83
CA ASN A 69 10.80 -4.07 1.27
C ASN A 69 9.57 -4.62 2.01
N ASN A 70 8.66 -3.79 2.51
CA ASN A 70 7.37 -4.19 3.08
C ASN A 70 6.44 -2.98 3.27
N ASN A 71 5.15 -3.21 3.58
CA ASN A 71 4.18 -2.12 3.73
C ASN A 71 4.40 -1.25 4.98
N ALA A 72 4.99 -1.78 6.05
CA ALA A 72 5.38 -0.97 7.21
C ALA A 72 6.42 0.09 6.81
N SER A 73 7.38 -0.28 5.97
CA SER A 73 8.35 0.65 5.39
C SER A 73 7.69 1.65 4.43
N SER A 74 6.62 1.25 3.71
CA SER A 74 5.83 2.16 2.88
C SER A 74 5.25 3.28 3.73
N LEU A 75 4.57 2.93 4.82
CA LEU A 75 3.98 3.90 5.73
C LEU A 75 5.05 4.82 6.33
N PHE A 76 6.10 4.24 6.91
CA PHE A 76 7.16 5.01 7.57
C PHE A 76 7.83 6.01 6.63
N ILE A 77 8.30 5.56 5.45
CA ILE A 77 9.01 6.44 4.51
C ILE A 77 8.09 7.52 3.93
N THR A 78 6.84 7.19 3.66
CA THR A 78 5.85 8.14 3.17
C THR A 78 5.64 9.25 4.20
N LEU A 79 5.27 8.90 5.43
CA LEU A 79 5.02 9.87 6.49
C LEU A 79 6.26 10.72 6.80
N LYS A 80 7.45 10.11 6.86
CA LYS A 80 8.71 10.82 7.10
C LYS A 80 9.05 11.80 5.96
N THR A 81 8.78 11.40 4.71
CA THR A 81 8.99 12.27 3.54
C THR A 81 8.01 13.44 3.55
N LEU A 82 6.73 13.19 3.82
CA LEU A 82 5.72 14.23 3.88
C LEU A 82 5.99 15.24 5.01
N LYS A 83 6.48 14.77 6.16
CA LYS A 83 6.99 15.65 7.21
C LYS A 83 8.12 16.54 6.72
N ASN A 84 9.17 15.94 6.16
CA ASN A 84 10.42 16.64 5.88
C ASN A 84 10.34 17.57 4.67
N ILE A 85 9.57 17.20 3.64
CA ILE A 85 9.51 17.91 2.35
C ILE A 85 8.25 18.77 2.25
N TYR A 86 7.11 18.27 2.73
CA TYR A 86 5.82 18.97 2.64
C TYR A 86 5.44 19.69 3.94
N GLY A 87 6.33 19.68 4.95
CA GLY A 87 6.14 20.41 6.21
C GLY A 87 4.99 19.89 7.08
N LYS A 88 4.51 18.64 6.83
CA LYS A 88 3.41 18.09 7.64
C LYS A 88 3.84 17.87 9.08
N LYS A 89 2.95 18.19 10.03
CA LYS A 89 3.21 18.16 11.47
C LYS A 89 2.42 17.08 12.20
N SER A 90 1.27 16.69 11.64
CA SER A 90 0.37 15.73 12.29
C SER A 90 -0.30 14.79 11.29
N VAL A 91 -0.70 13.62 11.80
CA VAL A 91 -1.49 12.60 11.11
C VAL A 91 -2.84 12.49 11.82
N ILE A 92 -3.92 12.78 11.12
CA ILE A 92 -5.29 12.57 11.59
C ILE A 92 -5.72 11.16 11.20
N ILE A 93 -6.18 10.38 12.16
CA ILE A 93 -6.62 8.99 11.96
C ILE A 93 -7.87 8.70 12.79
N SER A 94 -8.80 7.95 12.21
CA SER A 94 -9.97 7.44 12.95
C SER A 94 -9.54 6.44 14.02
N ARG A 95 -10.09 6.55 15.22
CA ARG A 95 -9.82 5.63 16.31
C ARG A 95 -10.18 4.17 15.96
N GLY A 96 -11.22 3.96 15.15
CA GLY A 96 -11.59 2.64 14.62
C GLY A 96 -10.61 2.06 13.59
N GLU A 97 -9.65 2.84 13.11
CA GLU A 97 -8.62 2.46 12.13
C GLU A 97 -7.23 2.33 12.75
N ILE A 98 -7.11 2.50 14.07
CA ILE A 98 -5.86 2.27 14.80
C ILE A 98 -5.73 0.77 15.03
N ILE A 99 -4.93 0.12 14.19
CA ILE A 99 -4.82 -1.34 14.14
C ILE A 99 -3.50 -1.86 14.72
N GLU A 100 -3.57 -3.09 15.23
CA GLU A 100 -2.42 -3.97 15.44
C GLU A 100 -2.53 -5.13 14.46
N ILE A 101 -1.46 -5.42 13.72
CA ILE A 101 -1.38 -6.55 12.80
C ILE A 101 -0.31 -7.55 13.23
N GLY A 102 -0.18 -8.67 12.50
CA GLY A 102 0.70 -9.78 12.87
C GLY A 102 2.13 -9.35 13.24
N GLY A 103 2.68 -10.00 14.29
CA GLY A 103 4.03 -9.70 14.81
C GLY A 103 4.09 -8.48 15.73
N SER A 104 2.97 -8.11 16.37
CA SER A 104 2.87 -6.96 17.27
C SER A 104 3.17 -5.61 16.59
N TYR A 105 2.96 -5.53 15.29
CA TYR A 105 3.05 -4.25 14.57
C TYR A 105 1.86 -3.37 14.95
N ARG A 106 2.14 -2.28 15.64
CA ARG A 106 1.16 -1.27 16.05
C ARG A 106 1.34 0.01 15.26
N LEU A 107 0.29 0.42 14.60
CA LEU A 107 0.28 1.63 13.77
C LEU A 107 0.74 2.89 14.53
N PRO A 108 0.28 3.16 15.78
CA PRO A 108 0.74 4.31 16.54
C PRO A 108 2.25 4.36 16.75
N GLU A 109 2.89 3.22 17.00
CA GLU A 109 4.33 3.13 17.22
C GLU A 109 5.11 3.55 15.97
N ILE A 110 4.67 3.14 14.79
CA ILE A 110 5.30 3.55 13.52
C ILE A 110 5.08 5.04 13.24
N ILE A 111 3.90 5.58 13.51
CA ILE A 111 3.64 7.01 13.36
C ILE A 111 4.56 7.81 14.29
N GLN A 112 4.72 7.37 15.53
CA GLN A 112 5.60 8.02 16.51
C GLN A 112 7.06 8.10 16.03
N GLU A 113 7.59 7.03 15.41
CA GLU A 113 8.96 7.01 14.86
C GLU A 113 9.17 8.01 13.71
N THR A 114 8.08 8.51 13.11
CA THR A 114 8.18 9.58 12.10
C THR A 114 8.29 10.97 12.71
N ASP A 115 8.13 11.13 14.02
CA ASP A 115 8.00 12.39 14.77
C ASP A 115 6.80 13.24 14.30
N LEU A 116 5.78 12.66 13.69
CA LEU A 116 4.51 13.31 13.45
C LEU A 116 3.61 13.16 14.68
N LYS A 117 2.88 14.21 15.03
CA LYS A 117 1.85 14.12 16.07
C LYS A 117 0.68 13.30 15.55
N MET A 118 0.33 12.19 16.19
CA MET A 118 -0.90 11.47 15.90
C MET A 118 -2.10 12.18 16.53
N VAL A 119 -3.14 12.42 15.74
CA VAL A 119 -4.41 13.03 16.15
C VAL A 119 -5.52 12.01 15.94
N GLU A 120 -5.95 11.40 17.04
CA GLU A 120 -7.05 10.42 17.02
C GLU A 120 -8.40 11.15 17.03
N ILE A 121 -9.31 10.72 16.14
CA ILE A 121 -10.66 11.27 16.03
C ILE A 121 -11.74 10.19 16.11
N GLY A 122 -12.96 10.60 16.38
CA GLY A 122 -14.11 9.71 16.50
C GLY A 122 -13.99 8.74 17.67
N THR A 123 -14.65 7.60 17.52
CA THR A 123 -14.67 6.49 18.48
C THR A 123 -14.30 5.18 17.77
N THR A 124 -14.22 4.08 18.52
CA THR A 124 -13.88 2.75 17.96
C THR A 124 -14.79 2.33 16.79
N ASN A 125 -16.09 2.66 16.87
CA ASN A 125 -17.09 2.21 15.91
C ASN A 125 -17.72 3.33 15.10
N LYS A 126 -17.46 4.61 15.42
CA LYS A 126 -18.06 5.73 14.69
C LYS A 126 -17.09 6.89 14.51
N THR A 127 -16.93 7.30 13.25
CA THR A 127 -16.20 8.50 12.88
C THR A 127 -16.98 9.22 11.77
N LYS A 128 -17.26 10.51 11.97
CA LYS A 128 -18.03 11.34 11.05
C LYS A 128 -17.13 12.32 10.32
N ILE A 129 -17.59 12.83 9.20
CA ILE A 129 -16.86 13.87 8.45
C ILE A 129 -16.59 15.12 9.31
N THR A 130 -17.50 15.46 10.22
CA THR A 130 -17.35 16.59 11.15
C THR A 130 -16.20 16.41 12.13
N ASP A 131 -15.82 15.17 12.46
CA ASP A 131 -14.67 14.89 13.31
C ASP A 131 -13.37 15.23 12.58
N TYR A 132 -13.27 14.88 11.28
CA TYR A 132 -12.16 15.25 10.41
C TYR A 132 -12.08 16.75 10.18
N GLU A 133 -13.21 17.41 9.90
CA GLU A 133 -13.27 18.87 9.71
C GLU A 133 -12.74 19.63 10.95
N LYS A 134 -13.17 19.23 12.13
CA LYS A 134 -12.72 19.80 13.38
C LYS A 134 -11.22 19.60 13.58
N ALA A 135 -10.74 18.38 13.39
CA ALA A 135 -9.34 18.04 13.59
C ALA A 135 -8.42 18.79 12.61
N LEU A 136 -8.81 18.94 11.33
CA LEU A 136 -8.07 19.71 10.34
C LEU A 136 -7.98 21.20 10.70
N LYS A 137 -9.06 21.80 11.23
CA LYS A 137 -9.07 23.19 11.69
C LYS A 137 -8.19 23.43 12.93
N GLU A 138 -8.12 22.43 13.82
CA GLU A 138 -7.34 22.52 15.07
C GLU A 138 -5.86 22.15 14.90
N ASN A 139 -5.49 21.48 13.79
CA ASN A 139 -4.14 21.00 13.53
C ASN A 139 -3.71 21.40 12.11
N GLU A 140 -3.13 22.59 12.00
CA GLU A 140 -2.56 23.06 10.73
C GLU A 140 -1.45 22.11 10.24
N ASP A 141 -1.22 22.06 8.92
CA ASP A 141 -0.22 21.20 8.29
C ASP A 141 -0.39 19.71 8.60
N SER A 142 -1.63 19.26 8.77
CA SER A 142 -1.93 17.84 8.97
C SER A 142 -2.14 17.10 7.64
N LEU A 143 -2.12 15.77 7.72
CA LEU A 143 -2.58 14.87 6.68
C LEU A 143 -3.62 13.90 7.26
N ILE A 144 -4.44 13.31 6.41
CA ILE A 144 -5.37 12.24 6.78
C ILE A 144 -4.79 10.90 6.37
N LEU A 145 -4.71 9.98 7.32
CA LEU A 145 -4.41 8.57 7.09
C LEU A 145 -5.69 7.76 7.27
N LYS A 146 -6.22 7.26 6.17
CA LYS A 146 -7.28 6.26 6.12
C LYS A 146 -6.65 4.88 6.12
N VAL A 147 -7.10 3.98 7.00
CA VAL A 147 -6.55 2.62 7.09
C VAL A 147 -7.67 1.61 6.90
N HIS A 148 -7.48 0.69 5.97
CA HIS A 148 -8.40 -0.41 5.73
C HIS A 148 -8.15 -1.55 6.72
N ARG A 149 -9.22 -2.05 7.34
CA ARG A 149 -9.18 -3.19 8.28
C ARG A 149 -9.22 -4.52 7.52
N SER A 150 -8.10 -4.90 6.88
CA SER A 150 -8.02 -6.08 6.01
C SER A 150 -8.04 -7.44 6.72
N ASN A 151 -7.95 -7.48 8.05
CA ASN A 151 -7.79 -8.72 8.81
C ASN A 151 -8.80 -8.91 9.95
N PHE A 152 -9.73 -7.97 10.13
CA PHE A 152 -10.86 -8.08 11.05
C PHE A 152 -12.00 -7.16 10.59
N SER A 153 -13.23 -7.42 11.04
CA SER A 153 -14.39 -6.58 10.83
C SER A 153 -14.92 -6.03 12.16
N ILE A 154 -15.63 -4.91 12.07
CA ILE A 154 -16.44 -4.37 13.17
C ILE A 154 -17.86 -4.29 12.64
N ASP A 155 -18.80 -5.02 13.28
CA ASP A 155 -20.18 -5.11 12.86
C ASP A 155 -21.11 -4.37 13.82
N GLY A 156 -22.33 -4.05 13.37
CA GLY A 156 -23.38 -3.41 14.16
C GLY A 156 -23.47 -1.91 13.95
N PHE A 157 -23.42 -1.12 15.02
CA PHE A 157 -23.49 0.35 14.96
C PHE A 157 -22.16 0.97 14.52
N VAL A 158 -21.80 0.79 13.25
CA VAL A 158 -20.57 1.31 12.66
C VAL A 158 -20.89 2.48 11.73
N GLU A 159 -20.05 3.50 11.73
CA GLU A 159 -20.10 4.63 10.81
C GLU A 159 -18.69 5.06 10.45
N GLU A 160 -18.40 5.08 9.15
CA GLU A 160 -17.10 5.44 8.59
C GLU A 160 -17.26 6.48 7.49
N VAL A 161 -16.23 7.28 7.29
CA VAL A 161 -16.19 8.24 6.18
C VAL A 161 -15.49 7.59 4.99
N ASN A 162 -16.12 7.65 3.82
CA ASN A 162 -15.53 7.12 2.60
C ASN A 162 -14.43 8.04 2.04
N LEU A 163 -13.58 7.50 1.16
CA LEU A 163 -12.45 8.23 0.58
C LEU A 163 -12.88 9.47 -0.21
N LYS A 164 -14.02 9.40 -0.91
CA LYS A 164 -14.50 10.49 -1.76
C LYS A 164 -14.87 11.73 -0.96
N ASP A 165 -15.53 11.55 0.19
CA ASP A 165 -15.87 12.65 1.09
C ASP A 165 -14.61 13.21 1.77
N LEU A 166 -13.66 12.33 2.15
CA LEU A 166 -12.37 12.76 2.69
C LEU A 166 -11.56 13.54 1.65
N LYS A 167 -11.57 13.13 0.39
CA LYS A 167 -10.89 13.86 -0.70
C LYS A 167 -11.45 15.27 -0.86
N SER A 168 -12.77 15.40 -0.92
CA SER A 168 -13.42 16.73 -1.00
C SER A 168 -13.01 17.63 0.18
N LEU A 169 -12.90 17.06 1.35
CA LEU A 169 -12.46 17.77 2.54
C LEU A 169 -10.98 18.18 2.47
N THR A 170 -10.09 17.26 2.09
CA THR A 170 -8.63 17.54 2.01
C THR A 170 -8.31 18.59 0.94
N GLU A 171 -9.00 18.61 -0.17
CA GLU A 171 -8.86 19.65 -1.19
C GLU A 171 -9.23 21.04 -0.66
N SER A 172 -10.32 21.14 0.11
CA SER A 172 -10.76 22.40 0.69
C SER A 172 -9.82 22.94 1.78
N GLN A 173 -9.04 22.08 2.41
CA GLN A 173 -8.14 22.38 3.54
C GLN A 173 -6.65 22.26 3.17
N ASN A 174 -6.31 22.09 1.90
CA ASN A 174 -4.94 21.88 1.42
C ASN A 174 -4.19 20.77 2.19
N SER A 175 -4.90 19.69 2.48
CA SER A 175 -4.37 18.51 3.17
C SER A 175 -4.09 17.37 2.18
N ILE A 176 -3.47 16.31 2.66
CA ILE A 176 -3.10 15.12 1.87
C ILE A 176 -3.90 13.93 2.39
N LEU A 177 -4.48 13.15 1.50
CA LEU A 177 -5.20 11.93 1.81
C LEU A 177 -4.37 10.69 1.45
N ILE A 178 -3.98 9.92 2.46
CA ILE A 178 -3.26 8.66 2.30
C ILE A 178 -4.21 7.51 2.62
N HIS A 179 -4.23 6.47 1.80
CA HIS A 179 -4.94 5.23 2.08
C HIS A 179 -3.96 4.08 2.28
N ASP A 180 -3.83 3.60 3.51
CA ASP A 180 -3.16 2.33 3.80
C ASP A 180 -4.17 1.18 3.61
N LEU A 181 -4.19 0.64 2.40
CA LEU A 181 -5.06 -0.46 2.02
C LEU A 181 -4.59 -1.80 2.61
N GLY A 182 -3.28 -1.97 2.72
CA GLY A 182 -2.65 -3.14 3.32
C GLY A 182 -2.78 -4.45 2.55
N SER A 183 -3.97 -4.80 2.06
CA SER A 183 -4.30 -6.09 1.41
C SER A 183 -3.81 -6.20 -0.02
N GLY A 184 -3.95 -5.15 -0.82
CA GLY A 184 -3.43 -5.09 -2.20
C GLY A 184 -4.25 -5.87 -3.22
N LEU A 185 -5.57 -5.85 -3.13
CA LEU A 185 -6.44 -6.36 -4.18
C LEU A 185 -6.34 -5.46 -5.42
N VAL A 186 -5.95 -6.05 -6.55
CA VAL A 186 -5.82 -5.37 -7.85
C VAL A 186 -6.65 -6.05 -8.94
N ALA A 187 -7.18 -7.25 -8.69
CA ALA A 187 -8.11 -7.91 -9.59
C ALA A 187 -9.41 -7.09 -9.68
N SER A 188 -9.91 -6.86 -10.91
CA SER A 188 -11.16 -6.13 -11.07
C SER A 188 -12.33 -6.93 -10.49
N LYS A 189 -13.33 -6.24 -9.92
CA LYS A 189 -14.56 -6.89 -9.43
C LYS A 189 -15.25 -7.68 -10.54
N LYS A 190 -15.26 -7.16 -11.76
CA LYS A 190 -15.80 -7.85 -12.94
C LYS A 190 -15.08 -9.18 -13.23
N PHE A 191 -13.76 -9.24 -13.03
CA PHE A 191 -13.00 -10.48 -13.17
C PHE A 191 -13.39 -11.47 -12.06
N LEU A 192 -13.44 -11.00 -10.79
CA LEU A 192 -13.82 -11.83 -9.65
C LEU A 192 -15.24 -12.41 -9.81
N GLU A 193 -16.19 -11.61 -10.23
CA GLU A 193 -17.56 -12.05 -10.56
C GLU A 193 -17.58 -13.12 -11.65
N LYS A 194 -16.82 -12.91 -12.74
CA LYS A 194 -16.71 -13.88 -13.85
C LYS A 194 -16.16 -15.22 -13.40
N GLU A 195 -15.22 -15.21 -12.48
CA GLU A 195 -14.58 -16.42 -11.94
C GLU A 195 -15.37 -16.99 -10.72
N ASN A 196 -16.54 -16.41 -10.38
CA ASN A 196 -17.36 -16.77 -9.20
C ASN A 196 -16.56 -16.68 -7.88
N ILE A 197 -15.76 -15.64 -7.72
CA ILE A 197 -14.99 -15.35 -6.51
C ILE A 197 -15.66 -14.19 -5.77
N ASP A 198 -16.49 -14.50 -4.78
CA ASP A 198 -17.30 -13.53 -4.01
C ASP A 198 -16.71 -13.14 -2.65
N ILE A 199 -15.66 -13.87 -2.20
CA ILE A 199 -15.04 -13.64 -0.88
C ILE A 199 -14.34 -12.27 -0.73
N PHE A 200 -14.24 -11.51 -1.81
CA PHE A 200 -13.61 -10.18 -1.85
C PHE A 200 -14.59 -9.06 -2.20
N ASP A 201 -15.90 -9.30 -2.12
CA ASP A 201 -16.92 -8.32 -2.54
C ASP A 201 -16.80 -6.98 -1.79
N ASP A 202 -16.53 -7.04 -0.49
CA ASP A 202 -16.34 -5.87 0.36
C ASP A 202 -14.89 -5.36 0.42
N GLU A 203 -13.94 -6.05 -0.22
CA GLU A 203 -12.54 -5.65 -0.23
C GLU A 203 -12.30 -4.55 -1.27
N PRO A 204 -11.81 -3.36 -0.89
CA PRO A 204 -11.54 -2.30 -1.85
C PRO A 204 -10.32 -2.63 -2.70
N THR A 205 -10.37 -2.29 -3.98
CA THR A 205 -9.23 -2.41 -4.87
C THR A 205 -8.31 -1.18 -4.79
N VAL A 206 -7.06 -1.35 -5.18
CA VAL A 206 -6.09 -0.23 -5.27
C VAL A 206 -6.60 0.83 -6.24
N GLN A 207 -7.14 0.39 -7.40
CA GLN A 207 -7.69 1.27 -8.43
C GLN A 207 -8.89 2.08 -7.92
N GLU A 208 -9.80 1.45 -7.16
CA GLU A 208 -10.94 2.16 -6.55
C GLU A 208 -10.46 3.23 -5.58
N SER A 209 -9.46 2.93 -4.76
CA SER A 209 -8.91 3.87 -3.80
C SER A 209 -8.31 5.11 -4.48
N LEU A 210 -7.57 4.91 -5.58
CA LEU A 210 -7.03 6.00 -6.40
C LEU A 210 -8.14 6.80 -7.09
N ARG A 211 -9.12 6.13 -7.71
CA ARG A 211 -10.27 6.79 -8.36
C ARG A 211 -11.15 7.58 -7.38
N GLN A 212 -11.23 7.15 -6.12
CA GLN A 212 -11.94 7.88 -5.07
C GLN A 212 -11.15 9.05 -4.50
N GLY A 213 -9.92 9.27 -4.98
CA GLY A 213 -9.14 10.46 -4.75
C GLY A 213 -8.08 10.35 -3.64
N ALA A 214 -7.69 9.16 -3.22
CA ALA A 214 -6.50 9.04 -2.39
C ALA A 214 -5.27 9.58 -3.15
N ASP A 215 -4.52 10.50 -2.54
CA ASP A 215 -3.30 11.05 -3.12
C ASP A 215 -2.19 10.01 -3.18
N LEU A 216 -2.13 9.15 -2.17
CA LEU A 216 -1.27 7.98 -2.11
C LEU A 216 -2.03 6.77 -1.58
N VAL A 217 -1.83 5.62 -2.21
CA VAL A 217 -2.30 4.32 -1.75
C VAL A 217 -1.10 3.43 -1.49
N MET A 218 -1.10 2.68 -0.39
CA MET A 218 -0.04 1.74 -0.06
C MET A 218 -0.57 0.37 0.30
N PHE A 219 0.17 -0.68 -0.08
CA PHE A 219 -0.23 -2.07 0.13
C PHE A 219 0.94 -3.05 0.13
N SER A 220 0.68 -4.27 0.60
CA SER A 220 1.66 -5.36 0.64
C SER A 220 1.63 -6.18 -0.65
N GLY A 221 2.80 -6.49 -1.21
CA GLY A 221 2.91 -7.34 -2.40
C GLY A 221 2.66 -8.82 -2.14
N ASP A 222 2.91 -9.29 -0.92
CA ASP A 222 2.79 -10.70 -0.51
C ASP A 222 1.43 -11.08 0.06
N LYS A 223 0.41 -10.25 -0.15
CA LYS A 223 -0.98 -10.54 0.22
C LYS A 223 -1.84 -10.80 -1.03
N LEU A 224 -2.95 -10.06 -1.22
CA LEU A 224 -3.87 -10.29 -2.34
C LEU A 224 -3.27 -9.96 -3.71
N PHE A 225 -2.21 -9.13 -3.76
CA PHE A 225 -1.45 -8.94 -4.98
C PHE A 225 -0.74 -10.23 -5.45
N GLY A 226 -0.38 -11.12 -4.53
CA GLY A 226 0.09 -12.49 -4.84
C GLY A 226 1.55 -12.59 -5.30
N SER A 227 2.44 -11.69 -4.81
CA SER A 227 3.86 -11.68 -5.14
C SER A 227 4.74 -11.85 -3.90
N LEU A 228 6.02 -11.51 -3.98
CA LEU A 228 6.92 -11.51 -2.84
C LEU A 228 6.69 -10.34 -1.90
N GLN A 229 7.14 -10.49 -0.66
CA GLN A 229 7.11 -9.43 0.35
C GLN A 229 7.72 -8.15 -0.20
N SER A 230 6.88 -7.13 -0.25
CA SER A 230 7.20 -5.77 -0.66
C SER A 230 6.15 -4.81 -0.15
N GLY A 231 6.49 -3.55 -0.09
CA GLY A 231 5.56 -2.45 0.07
C GLY A 231 5.46 -1.70 -1.26
N ILE A 232 4.27 -1.45 -1.71
CA ILE A 232 3.99 -0.73 -2.96
C ILE A 232 3.27 0.56 -2.60
N ILE A 233 3.78 1.69 -3.09
CA ILE A 233 3.22 3.03 -2.89
C ILE A 233 2.88 3.58 -4.25
N ALA A 234 1.62 3.86 -4.52
CA ALA A 234 1.12 4.36 -5.80
C ALA A 234 0.32 5.64 -5.61
N GLY A 235 0.33 6.55 -6.58
CA GLY A 235 -0.46 7.79 -6.57
C GLY A 235 0.24 8.98 -7.18
N ASP A 236 0.14 10.15 -6.55
CA ASP A 236 0.67 11.41 -7.05
C ASP A 236 2.15 11.35 -7.40
N LYS A 237 2.47 11.72 -8.64
CA LYS A 237 3.82 11.64 -9.19
C LYS A 237 4.85 12.45 -8.42
N LYS A 238 4.49 13.64 -7.93
CA LYS A 238 5.43 14.51 -7.22
C LYS A 238 5.76 13.93 -5.84
N MET A 239 4.75 13.40 -5.15
CA MET A 239 4.96 12.75 -3.85
C MET A 239 5.78 11.47 -3.99
N ILE A 240 5.47 10.63 -4.97
CA ILE A 240 6.26 9.42 -5.25
C ILE A 240 7.71 9.75 -5.61
N GLN A 241 7.93 10.78 -6.42
CA GLN A 241 9.29 11.23 -6.74
C GLN A 241 10.03 11.72 -5.49
N SER A 242 9.38 12.49 -4.63
CA SER A 242 9.95 12.92 -3.35
C SER A 242 10.34 11.75 -2.44
N ILE A 243 9.53 10.68 -2.42
CA ILE A 243 9.84 9.45 -1.70
C ILE A 243 11.08 8.76 -2.29
N LYS A 244 11.15 8.64 -3.63
CA LYS A 244 12.29 8.02 -4.34
C LYS A 244 13.60 8.80 -4.13
N GLU A 245 13.53 10.11 -3.96
CA GLU A 245 14.67 11.00 -3.72
C GLU A 245 15.10 11.05 -2.24
N SER A 246 14.26 10.57 -1.32
CA SER A 246 14.61 10.51 0.10
C SER A 246 15.85 9.63 0.32
N PRO A 247 16.83 10.08 1.12
CA PRO A 247 17.97 9.23 1.48
C PRO A 247 17.57 7.90 2.11
N LEU A 248 16.46 7.88 2.84
CA LEU A 248 15.89 6.68 3.46
C LEU A 248 15.39 5.65 2.44
N PHE A 249 15.03 6.07 1.22
CA PHE A 249 14.55 5.15 0.20
C PHE A 249 15.59 4.07 -0.13
N ARG A 250 16.88 4.42 -0.11
CA ARG A 250 17.97 3.46 -0.33
C ARG A 250 18.02 2.36 0.72
N THR A 251 17.65 2.65 1.96
CA THR A 251 17.66 1.66 3.06
C THR A 251 16.50 0.68 2.97
N TYR A 252 15.42 1.06 2.30
CA TYR A 252 14.19 0.26 2.13
C TYR A 252 14.02 -0.35 0.75
N ARG A 253 15.00 -0.25 -0.15
CA ARG A 253 14.93 -0.79 -1.51
C ARG A 253 14.70 -2.29 -1.53
N CYS A 254 13.80 -2.73 -2.41
CA CYS A 254 13.64 -4.14 -2.74
C CYS A 254 14.91 -4.76 -3.34
N SER A 255 15.10 -6.06 -3.11
CA SER A 255 16.13 -6.86 -3.79
C SER A 255 15.83 -6.98 -5.30
N PRO A 256 16.84 -7.29 -6.14
CA PRO A 256 16.58 -7.60 -7.55
C PRO A 256 15.60 -8.76 -7.75
N LEU A 257 15.66 -9.80 -6.91
CA LEU A 257 14.75 -10.93 -6.96
C LEU A 257 13.29 -10.51 -6.68
N THR A 258 13.08 -9.68 -5.66
CA THR A 258 11.73 -9.15 -5.36
C THR A 258 11.17 -8.34 -6.53
N LEU A 259 12.01 -7.52 -7.17
CA LEU A 259 11.58 -6.70 -8.31
C LEU A 259 11.28 -7.54 -9.54
N PHE A 260 12.06 -8.59 -9.78
CA PHE A 260 11.81 -9.55 -10.84
C PHE A 260 10.43 -10.22 -10.66
N GLU A 261 10.16 -10.75 -9.48
CA GLU A 261 8.89 -11.42 -9.19
C GLU A 261 7.69 -10.46 -9.22
N LEU A 262 7.86 -9.23 -8.76
CA LEU A 262 6.84 -8.17 -8.91
C LEU A 262 6.55 -7.90 -10.38
N GLN A 263 7.58 -7.88 -11.25
CA GLN A 263 7.42 -7.70 -12.69
C GLN A 263 6.65 -8.87 -13.31
N GLU A 264 7.01 -10.11 -12.96
CA GLU A 264 6.33 -11.32 -13.46
C GLU A 264 4.86 -11.34 -13.04
N THR A 265 4.59 -11.05 -11.76
CA THR A 265 3.22 -10.97 -11.23
C THR A 265 2.42 -9.87 -11.95
N THR A 266 3.00 -8.67 -12.09
CA THR A 266 2.35 -7.55 -12.79
C THR A 266 2.05 -7.90 -14.25
N SER A 267 2.99 -8.54 -14.93
CA SER A 267 2.84 -8.97 -16.33
C SER A 267 1.71 -9.98 -16.50
N LYS A 268 1.51 -10.88 -15.53
CA LYS A 268 0.39 -11.83 -15.53
C LYS A 268 -0.96 -11.10 -15.46
N TYR A 269 -1.09 -10.10 -14.59
CA TYR A 269 -2.30 -9.27 -14.53
C TYR A 269 -2.54 -8.51 -15.83
N VAL A 270 -1.53 -7.80 -16.34
CA VAL A 270 -1.64 -7.00 -17.58
C VAL A 270 -1.99 -7.86 -18.78
N SER A 271 -1.36 -9.06 -18.94
CA SER A 271 -1.57 -9.93 -20.10
C SER A 271 -2.94 -10.60 -20.12
N LYS A 272 -3.55 -10.84 -18.97
CA LYS A 272 -4.88 -11.45 -18.87
C LYS A 272 -6.03 -10.47 -19.10
N LYS A 273 -5.75 -9.20 -19.38
CA LYS A 273 -6.74 -8.12 -19.48
C LYS A 273 -7.64 -8.00 -18.25
N GLU A 274 -7.09 -8.28 -17.08
CA GLU A 274 -7.76 -8.11 -15.79
C GLU A 274 -7.83 -6.63 -15.36
N ILE A 275 -7.45 -5.74 -16.30
CA ILE A 275 -7.46 -4.29 -16.12
C ILE A 275 -8.78 -3.74 -16.65
N GLU A 276 -9.51 -3.01 -15.84
CA GLU A 276 -10.47 -2.04 -16.34
C GLU A 276 -9.68 -0.81 -16.84
N ILE A 277 -9.57 -0.70 -18.16
CA ILE A 277 -9.07 0.52 -18.83
C ILE A 277 -10.20 1.53 -18.91
#